data_d21ae558b7e039e12580681fda18d19f
#
_entry.id   d21ae558b7e039e12580681fda18d19f
#
_cell.length_a   1.000
_cell.length_b   1.000
_cell.length_c   1.000
_cell.angle_alpha   90.00
_cell.angle_beta   90.00
_cell.angle_gamma   90.00
#
_symmetry.space_group_name_H-M   'P 1'
#
loop_
_entity.id
_entity.type
_entity.pdbx_description
1 polymer ?
#
loop_
_entity_poly.entity_id
_entity_poly.type
_entity_poly.pdbx_seq_one_letter_code
_entity_poly.pdbx_strand_id
1 'polypeptide(L)'
;MKNYKILLSAAALALASCGAGNSKSGNADTTANNADTTAQQDAPKTIYATMQIADTVKMGEPVNLKFTVYNPADTASKFLKWHTPFEPPLSKYVDIKSEDGQEASYKGAMAKRMMPPPADSYIKLAPGDSISATADLSKSYAIEKPGKYTVVYNSTGVSGLVVKDSVSFVYAQ
;
A
#
# COMPACT_ATOMS: atom_id res chain seq x y z
N MET A 1 -17.54 -36.41 -23.49
CA MET A 1 -16.90 -37.74 -23.38
C MET A 1 -15.42 -37.58 -23.66
N LYS A 2 -14.57 -37.64 -22.64
CA LYS A 2 -13.23 -38.20 -22.63
C LYS A 2 -12.60 -37.94 -21.27
N ASN A 3 -12.67 -39.01 -20.44
CA ASN A 3 -12.02 -39.10 -19.13
C ASN A 3 -10.53 -39.34 -19.33
N TYR A 4 -9.66 -38.62 -18.60
CA TYR A 4 -8.28 -39.00 -18.41
C TYR A 4 -8.03 -39.25 -16.92
N LYS A 5 -7.94 -40.53 -16.58
CA LYS A 5 -7.34 -41.02 -15.35
C LYS A 5 -5.86 -41.20 -15.63
N ILE A 6 -4.98 -40.63 -14.83
CA ILE A 6 -3.56 -40.98 -14.81
C ILE A 6 -3.13 -41.26 -13.37
N LEU A 7 -2.61 -42.43 -13.24
CA LEU A 7 -2.15 -43.25 -12.17
C LEU A 7 -1.01 -42.68 -11.32
N LEU A 8 -1.05 -43.06 -10.04
CA LEU A 8 0.03 -43.00 -9.06
C LEU A 8 1.29 -43.75 -9.51
N SER A 9 2.45 -43.19 -9.15
CA SER A 9 3.67 -43.99 -9.01
C SER A 9 4.39 -43.55 -7.71
N ALA A 10 4.39 -44.42 -6.75
CA ALA A 10 5.20 -44.37 -5.54
C ALA A 10 6.61 -44.90 -5.87
N ALA A 11 7.64 -44.21 -5.42
CA ALA A 11 9.00 -44.73 -5.35
C ALA A 11 9.59 -44.39 -3.98
N ALA A 12 9.67 -45.42 -3.16
CA ALA A 12 10.40 -45.45 -1.89
C ALA A 12 11.87 -45.83 -2.17
N LEU A 13 12.79 -45.05 -1.66
CA LEU A 13 14.20 -45.47 -1.53
C LEU A 13 14.67 -45.20 -0.12
N ALA A 14 14.83 -46.32 0.61
CA ALA A 14 15.51 -46.38 1.90
C ALA A 14 17.01 -46.61 1.66
N LEU A 15 17.86 -45.80 2.28
CA LEU A 15 19.28 -46.13 2.45
C LEU A 15 19.65 -45.92 3.90
N ALA A 16 19.85 -47.07 4.56
CA ALA A 16 20.48 -47.17 5.88
C ALA A 16 22.01 -47.12 5.73
N SER A 17 22.68 -46.31 6.52
CA SER A 17 24.12 -46.45 6.72
C SER A 17 24.41 -46.28 8.21
N CYS A 18 24.78 -47.41 8.85
CA CYS A 18 25.41 -47.44 10.18
C CYS A 18 26.87 -47.07 10.11
N GLY A 19 27.32 -46.21 11.01
CA GLY A 19 28.74 -45.96 11.29
C GLY A 19 28.90 -45.69 12.77
N ALA A 20 29.45 -46.70 13.51
CA ALA A 20 29.78 -46.59 14.92
C ALA A 20 31.13 -45.91 15.12
N GLY A 21 31.19 -44.98 16.08
CA GLY A 21 32.42 -44.33 16.54
C GLY A 21 32.21 -43.72 17.91
N ASN A 22 32.77 -44.38 18.92
CA ASN A 22 32.67 -44.09 20.36
C ASN A 22 33.67 -42.96 20.74
N SER A 23 33.26 -41.93 21.47
CA SER A 23 34.06 -41.33 22.54
C SER A 23 33.30 -40.26 23.34
N LYS A 24 33.47 -40.39 24.63
CA LYS A 24 32.93 -39.75 25.83
C LYS A 24 32.90 -38.22 25.89
N SER A 25 31.91 -37.79 26.68
CA SER A 25 31.94 -36.75 27.73
C SER A 25 31.44 -35.34 27.32
N GLY A 26 30.46 -34.87 28.07
CA GLY A 26 30.13 -33.46 28.23
C GLY A 26 28.67 -33.11 28.10
N ASN A 27 27.99 -33.01 29.26
CA ASN A 27 26.65 -32.44 29.41
C ASN A 27 26.45 -31.13 28.66
N ALA A 28 25.40 -31.02 27.90
CA ALA A 28 24.52 -29.85 27.88
C ALA A 28 23.27 -30.18 27.05
N ASP A 29 22.20 -30.31 27.76
CA ASP A 29 20.85 -30.35 27.26
C ASP A 29 20.56 -29.05 26.44
N THR A 30 20.31 -29.18 25.16
CA THR A 30 19.77 -28.10 24.35
C THR A 30 18.75 -28.68 23.42
N THR A 31 17.51 -28.67 23.89
CA THR A 31 16.31 -28.90 23.11
C THR A 31 16.25 -27.82 22.06
N ALA A 32 16.60 -28.12 20.83
CA ALA A 32 16.38 -27.24 19.70
C ALA A 32 14.89 -27.23 19.35
N ASN A 33 14.16 -26.32 19.96
CA ASN A 33 12.84 -25.93 19.47
C ASN A 33 13.05 -25.15 18.16
N ASN A 34 12.77 -25.77 17.03
CA ASN A 34 12.49 -25.09 15.79
C ASN A 34 11.18 -24.31 15.98
N ALA A 35 11.28 -23.12 16.56
CA ALA A 35 10.23 -22.13 16.48
C ALA A 35 10.23 -21.63 15.04
N ASP A 36 9.19 -22.00 14.31
CA ASP A 36 8.79 -21.36 13.06
C ASP A 36 8.59 -19.86 13.35
N THR A 37 9.63 -19.08 13.12
CA THR A 37 9.59 -17.63 13.28
C THR A 37 8.88 -17.09 12.05
N THR A 38 7.56 -17.14 12.07
CA THR A 38 6.75 -16.25 11.24
C THR A 38 7.19 -14.83 11.58
N ALA A 39 8.00 -14.24 10.74
CA ALA A 39 8.43 -12.86 10.89
C ALA A 39 7.19 -11.97 10.89
N GLN A 40 6.72 -11.66 12.08
CA GLN A 40 5.69 -10.69 12.34
C GLN A 40 6.29 -9.36 11.91
N GLN A 41 5.95 -8.91 10.71
CA GLN A 41 6.39 -7.63 10.17
C GLN A 41 5.79 -6.57 11.09
N ASP A 42 6.61 -5.99 11.97
CA ASP A 42 6.20 -4.94 12.89
C ASP A 42 5.48 -3.85 12.11
N ALA A 43 4.23 -3.60 12.47
CA ALA A 43 3.43 -2.55 11.87
C ALA A 43 4.20 -1.22 11.97
N PRO A 44 4.15 -0.36 10.96
CA PRO A 44 4.87 0.91 10.98
C PRO A 44 4.44 1.73 12.20
N LYS A 45 5.38 2.07 13.08
CA LYS A 45 5.12 2.90 14.27
C LYS A 45 4.93 4.38 13.95
N THR A 46 4.96 4.75 12.67
CA THR A 46 4.82 6.12 12.17
C THR A 46 3.52 6.29 11.41
N ILE A 47 2.97 7.50 11.43
CA ILE A 47 1.78 7.86 10.66
C ILE A 47 1.98 7.55 9.17
N TYR A 48 1.00 6.91 8.56
CA TYR A 48 1.03 6.52 7.14
C TYR A 48 -0.36 6.63 6.53
N ALA A 49 -0.45 6.51 5.20
CA ALA A 49 -1.73 6.47 4.52
C ALA A 49 -1.83 5.34 3.50
N THR A 50 -3.06 5.00 3.17
CA THR A 50 -3.43 4.06 2.11
C THR A 50 -4.36 4.73 1.12
N MET A 51 -4.35 4.22 -0.11
CA MET A 51 -5.23 4.64 -1.21
C MET A 51 -6.14 3.49 -1.61
N GLN A 52 -7.36 3.80 -2.02
CA GLN A 52 -8.33 2.86 -2.55
C GLN A 52 -9.13 3.52 -3.68
N ILE A 53 -9.33 2.80 -4.78
CA ILE A 53 -10.23 3.15 -5.89
C ILE A 53 -10.98 1.87 -6.25
N ALA A 54 -12.21 1.96 -6.76
CA ALA A 54 -12.92 0.81 -7.29
C ALA A 54 -12.14 0.18 -8.45
N ASP A 55 -12.09 -1.15 -8.53
CA ASP A 55 -11.33 -1.87 -9.57
C ASP A 55 -11.75 -1.48 -11.00
N THR A 56 -13.01 -1.12 -11.17
CA THR A 56 -13.58 -0.65 -12.45
C THR A 56 -14.43 0.58 -12.21
N VAL A 57 -14.23 1.60 -13.04
CA VAL A 57 -14.99 2.85 -13.07
C VAL A 57 -15.50 3.04 -14.51
N LYS A 58 -16.78 3.30 -14.69
CA LYS A 58 -17.34 3.58 -16.02
C LYS A 58 -16.96 4.96 -16.50
N MET A 59 -16.77 5.10 -17.81
CA MET A 59 -16.51 6.40 -18.42
C MET A 59 -17.62 7.40 -18.10
N GLY A 60 -17.23 8.59 -17.68
CA GLY A 60 -18.14 9.64 -17.24
C GLY A 60 -18.55 9.57 -15.77
N GLU A 61 -18.26 8.47 -15.07
CA GLU A 61 -18.45 8.38 -13.62
C GLU A 61 -17.25 8.97 -12.86
N PRO A 62 -17.47 9.44 -11.61
CA PRO A 62 -16.40 9.94 -10.76
C PRO A 62 -15.33 8.88 -10.45
N VAL A 63 -14.05 9.20 -10.63
CA VAL A 63 -12.94 8.37 -10.19
C VAL A 63 -12.61 8.69 -8.74
N ASN A 64 -13.33 8.05 -7.82
CA ASN A 64 -13.24 8.34 -6.39
C ASN A 64 -12.03 7.66 -5.74
N LEU A 65 -11.02 8.46 -5.38
CA LEU A 65 -9.91 8.04 -4.54
C LEU A 65 -10.29 8.19 -3.07
N LYS A 66 -10.44 7.08 -2.34
CA LYS A 66 -10.49 7.06 -0.87
C LYS A 66 -9.06 7.04 -0.34
N PHE A 67 -8.73 8.02 0.50
CA PHE A 67 -7.42 8.18 1.13
C PHE A 67 -7.60 8.08 2.65
N THR A 68 -6.97 7.10 3.28
CA THR A 68 -7.11 6.85 4.72
C THR A 68 -5.75 7.00 5.40
N VAL A 69 -5.69 7.87 6.40
CA VAL A 69 -4.51 8.10 7.23
C VAL A 69 -4.67 7.37 8.55
N TYR A 70 -3.63 6.66 8.96
CA TYR A 70 -3.57 5.86 10.19
C TYR A 70 -2.45 6.36 11.09
N ASN A 71 -2.74 6.44 12.39
CA ASN A 71 -1.74 6.67 13.42
C ASN A 71 -1.58 5.40 14.30
N PRO A 72 -0.72 4.44 13.93
CA PRO A 72 -0.52 3.22 14.71
C PRO A 72 0.36 3.42 15.94
N ALA A 73 0.86 4.64 16.19
CA ALA A 73 1.67 4.93 17.35
C ALA A 73 0.83 5.01 18.62
N ASP A 74 1.45 4.87 19.77
CA ASP A 74 0.87 5.07 21.11
C ASP A 74 0.83 6.55 21.54
N THR A 75 1.28 7.44 20.68
CA THR A 75 1.27 8.89 20.86
C THR A 75 0.50 9.59 19.74
N ALA A 76 -0.02 10.79 20.04
CA ALA A 76 -0.70 11.60 19.03
C ALA A 76 0.29 12.03 17.92
N SER A 77 -0.15 11.93 16.69
CA SER A 77 0.60 12.33 15.49
C SER A 77 -0.16 13.41 14.72
N LYS A 78 0.54 14.11 13.84
CA LYS A 78 -0.08 15.10 12.94
C LYS A 78 0.52 15.00 11.56
N PHE A 79 -0.29 15.36 10.55
CA PHE A 79 0.17 15.49 9.16
C PHE A 79 -0.35 16.82 8.56
N LEU A 80 0.32 17.28 7.53
CA LEU A 80 -0.11 18.48 6.80
C LEU A 80 -1.19 18.08 5.79
N LYS A 81 -2.38 18.71 5.84
CA LYS A 81 -3.48 18.43 4.90
C LYS A 81 -3.18 18.81 3.45
N TRP A 82 -2.16 19.67 3.21
CA TRP A 82 -1.77 20.06 1.88
C TRP A 82 -1.29 18.87 1.05
N HIS A 83 -1.63 18.89 -0.24
CA HIS A 83 -1.32 17.84 -1.18
C HIS A 83 -1.92 16.48 -0.75
N THR A 84 -3.13 16.51 -0.21
CA THR A 84 -3.93 15.33 0.15
C THR A 84 -5.40 15.56 -0.17
N PRO A 85 -6.26 14.53 -0.20
CA PRO A 85 -7.70 14.67 -0.31
C PRO A 85 -8.41 15.40 0.84
N PHE A 86 -7.69 15.77 1.90
CA PHE A 86 -8.25 16.54 3.04
C PHE A 86 -8.35 18.04 2.78
N GLU A 87 -7.95 18.48 1.58
CA GLU A 87 -8.17 19.85 1.09
C GLU A 87 -8.83 19.83 -0.30
N PRO A 88 -9.41 20.96 -0.76
CA PRO A 88 -9.82 21.09 -2.17
C PRO A 88 -8.64 20.80 -3.11
N PRO A 89 -8.87 20.45 -4.39
CA PRO A 89 -7.82 20.13 -5.36
C PRO A 89 -7.02 21.38 -5.75
N LEU A 90 -6.14 21.81 -4.83
CA LEU A 90 -5.28 23.00 -4.96
C LEU A 90 -3.82 22.64 -5.27
N SER A 91 -3.54 21.39 -5.61
CA SER A 91 -2.21 20.88 -5.94
C SER A 91 -2.28 19.50 -6.59
N LYS A 92 -1.29 19.19 -7.43
CA LYS A 92 -1.06 17.82 -7.89
C LYS A 92 -0.43 17.02 -6.74
N TYR A 93 -1.06 15.94 -6.31
CA TYR A 93 -0.55 15.08 -5.21
C TYR A 93 -0.47 13.60 -5.57
N VAL A 94 -0.93 13.21 -6.75
CA VAL A 94 -0.73 11.88 -7.31
C VAL A 94 -0.23 11.98 -8.75
N ASP A 95 0.51 10.97 -9.18
CA ASP A 95 0.80 10.70 -10.58
C ASP A 95 -0.15 9.60 -11.06
N ILE A 96 -0.84 9.83 -12.19
CA ILE A 96 -1.77 8.88 -12.79
C ILE A 96 -1.24 8.52 -14.16
N LYS A 97 -0.92 7.25 -14.37
CA LYS A 97 -0.40 6.75 -15.64
C LYS A 97 -1.27 5.64 -16.20
N SER A 98 -1.55 5.70 -17.48
CA SER A 98 -2.15 4.60 -18.23
C SER A 98 -1.13 3.48 -18.45
N GLU A 99 -1.58 2.28 -18.85
CA GLU A 99 -0.70 1.13 -19.06
C GLU A 99 0.33 1.32 -20.20
N ASP A 100 0.07 2.22 -21.15
CA ASP A 100 1.00 2.65 -22.18
C ASP A 100 2.02 3.71 -21.69
N GLY A 101 2.00 4.04 -20.39
CA GLY A 101 2.93 4.97 -19.75
C GLY A 101 2.58 6.45 -19.90
N GLN A 102 1.46 6.81 -20.56
CA GLN A 102 1.04 8.21 -20.67
C GLN A 102 0.52 8.72 -19.32
N GLU A 103 0.94 9.91 -18.94
CA GLU A 103 0.49 10.55 -17.70
C GLU A 103 -0.79 11.36 -17.96
N ALA A 104 -1.81 11.15 -17.10
CA ALA A 104 -3.00 11.99 -17.08
C ALA A 104 -2.63 13.37 -16.50
N SER A 105 -2.69 14.39 -17.34
CA SER A 105 -2.31 15.75 -16.95
C SER A 105 -3.18 16.28 -15.82
N TYR A 106 -2.55 16.95 -14.84
CA TYR A 106 -3.27 17.69 -13.81
C TYR A 106 -3.85 18.98 -14.39
N LYS A 107 -5.16 19.18 -14.22
CA LYS A 107 -5.92 20.34 -14.69
C LYS A 107 -6.57 21.16 -13.57
N GLY A 108 -6.29 20.79 -12.31
CA GLY A 108 -6.79 21.49 -11.13
C GLY A 108 -6.01 22.78 -10.85
N ALA A 109 -6.45 23.50 -9.83
CA ALA A 109 -5.77 24.70 -9.37
C ALA A 109 -4.41 24.40 -8.72
N MET A 110 -3.49 25.35 -8.77
CA MET A 110 -2.19 25.30 -8.10
C MET A 110 -2.11 26.46 -7.10
N ALA A 111 -2.30 26.17 -5.81
CA ALA A 111 -2.24 27.18 -4.78
C ALA A 111 -0.79 27.57 -4.45
N LYS A 112 -0.52 28.87 -4.37
CA LYS A 112 0.72 29.36 -3.77
C LYS A 112 0.63 29.17 -2.25
N ARG A 113 1.61 28.47 -1.66
CA ARG A 113 1.65 28.17 -0.22
C ARG A 113 2.54 29.15 0.53
N MET A 114 2.10 29.54 1.70
CA MET A 114 2.84 30.40 2.61
C MET A 114 3.61 29.51 3.60
N MET A 115 4.89 29.79 3.80
CA MET A 115 5.75 29.05 4.72
C MET A 115 6.16 29.93 5.90
N PRO A 116 6.19 29.39 7.13
CA PRO A 116 5.82 28.02 7.51
C PRO A 116 4.31 27.78 7.42
N PRO A 117 3.85 26.50 7.29
CA PRO A 117 2.43 26.19 7.23
C PRO A 117 1.71 26.67 8.49
N PRO A 118 0.53 27.34 8.37
CA PRO A 118 -0.29 27.72 9.52
C PRO A 118 -0.74 26.50 10.33
N ALA A 119 -0.99 26.69 11.63
CA ALA A 119 -1.34 25.62 12.55
C ALA A 119 -2.63 24.87 12.15
N ASP A 120 -3.59 25.55 11.55
CA ASP A 120 -4.85 25.00 11.04
C ASP A 120 -4.70 24.16 9.76
N SER A 121 -3.51 24.17 9.16
CA SER A 121 -3.16 23.29 8.04
C SER A 121 -2.80 21.88 8.46
N TYR A 122 -2.67 21.60 9.75
CA TYR A 122 -2.36 20.28 10.28
C TYR A 122 -3.60 19.58 10.82
N ILE A 123 -3.72 18.29 10.50
CA ILE A 123 -4.70 17.39 11.09
C ILE A 123 -4.00 16.54 12.13
N LYS A 124 -4.56 16.49 13.35
CA LYS A 124 -4.04 15.66 14.45
C LYS A 124 -4.86 14.37 14.56
N LEU A 125 -4.19 13.26 14.77
CA LEU A 125 -4.80 11.96 15.06
C LEU A 125 -4.34 11.49 16.45
N ALA A 126 -5.29 11.02 17.26
CA ALA A 126 -4.98 10.36 18.53
C ALA A 126 -4.28 9.01 18.29
N PRO A 127 -3.67 8.40 19.32
CA PRO A 127 -3.08 7.07 19.24
C PRO A 127 -4.09 6.04 18.74
N GLY A 128 -3.71 5.21 17.77
CA GLY A 128 -4.55 4.17 17.19
C GLY A 128 -5.68 4.64 16.26
N ASP A 129 -5.86 5.95 16.09
CA ASP A 129 -6.92 6.51 15.27
C ASP A 129 -6.61 6.47 13.76
N SER A 130 -7.69 6.59 12.99
CA SER A 130 -7.62 6.80 11.54
C SER A 130 -8.66 7.81 11.07
N ILE A 131 -8.38 8.46 9.93
CA ILE A 131 -9.31 9.39 9.27
C ILE A 131 -9.27 9.18 7.77
N SER A 132 -10.40 9.31 7.10
CA SER A 132 -10.50 9.16 5.63
C SER A 132 -11.07 10.40 4.97
N ALA A 133 -10.61 10.66 3.75
CA ALA A 133 -11.20 11.62 2.83
C ALA A 133 -11.33 10.99 1.44
N THR A 134 -12.27 11.49 0.64
CA THR A 134 -12.48 11.03 -0.73
C THR A 134 -12.36 12.21 -1.69
N ALA A 135 -11.62 12.01 -2.78
CA ALA A 135 -11.50 12.99 -3.86
C ALA A 135 -11.86 12.34 -5.20
N ASP A 136 -12.61 13.07 -6.01
CA ASP A 136 -12.89 12.69 -7.40
C ASP A 136 -11.72 13.14 -8.29
N LEU A 137 -10.88 12.19 -8.71
CA LEU A 137 -9.71 12.45 -9.53
C LEU A 137 -10.09 12.96 -10.94
N SER A 138 -11.23 12.57 -11.48
CA SER A 138 -11.68 13.00 -12.81
C SER A 138 -11.90 14.52 -12.92
N LYS A 139 -12.16 15.18 -11.79
CA LYS A 139 -12.29 16.66 -11.73
C LYS A 139 -10.96 17.40 -11.86
N SER A 140 -9.87 16.74 -11.50
CA SER A 140 -8.55 17.38 -11.40
C SER A 140 -7.49 16.79 -12.34
N TYR A 141 -7.78 15.66 -12.98
CA TYR A 141 -6.87 14.98 -13.90
C TYR A 141 -7.58 14.63 -15.20
N ALA A 142 -6.85 14.66 -16.30
CA ALA A 142 -7.36 14.32 -17.63
C ALA A 142 -7.39 12.79 -17.84
N ILE A 143 -8.33 12.11 -17.19
CA ILE A 143 -8.61 10.67 -17.35
C ILE A 143 -9.70 10.53 -18.40
N GLU A 144 -9.32 10.45 -19.68
CA GLU A 144 -10.26 10.62 -20.80
C GLU A 144 -10.43 9.37 -21.66
N LYS A 145 -9.45 8.47 -21.65
CA LYS A 145 -9.44 7.28 -22.51
C LYS A 145 -9.78 6.03 -21.70
N PRO A 146 -10.50 5.06 -22.29
CA PRO A 146 -10.65 3.75 -21.66
C PRO A 146 -9.29 3.06 -21.53
N GLY A 147 -9.10 2.28 -20.47
CA GLY A 147 -7.86 1.56 -20.23
C GLY A 147 -7.57 1.37 -18.76
N LYS A 148 -6.47 0.70 -18.45
CA LYS A 148 -5.98 0.52 -17.09
C LYS A 148 -5.10 1.70 -16.70
N TYR A 149 -5.35 2.23 -15.52
CA TYR A 149 -4.59 3.32 -14.90
C TYR A 149 -3.96 2.89 -13.59
N THR A 150 -2.78 3.43 -13.30
CA THR A 150 -2.10 3.28 -12.01
C THR A 150 -1.91 4.65 -11.38
N VAL A 151 -2.24 4.76 -10.10
CA VAL A 151 -2.18 5.99 -9.29
C VAL A 151 -1.11 5.81 -8.23
N VAL A 152 -0.16 6.74 -8.17
CA VAL A 152 0.95 6.77 -7.22
C VAL A 152 0.93 8.09 -6.46
N TYR A 153 1.02 8.04 -5.14
CA TYR A 153 1.14 9.24 -4.31
C TYR A 153 2.56 9.83 -4.41
N ASN A 154 2.67 11.12 -4.70
CA ASN A 154 3.96 11.78 -4.94
C ASN A 154 4.30 12.90 -3.95
N SER A 155 3.52 13.08 -2.90
CA SER A 155 3.58 14.28 -2.04
C SER A 155 4.00 14.00 -0.59
N THR A 156 4.71 12.90 -0.33
CA THR A 156 5.25 12.54 1.01
C THR A 156 6.08 13.68 1.62
N GLY A 157 6.92 14.35 0.82
CA GLY A 157 7.76 15.44 1.30
C GLY A 157 7.00 16.71 1.74
N VAL A 158 5.75 16.85 1.32
CA VAL A 158 4.87 17.97 1.73
C VAL A 158 3.99 17.56 2.90
N SER A 159 3.21 16.49 2.75
CA SER A 159 2.24 16.05 3.76
C SER A 159 2.87 15.42 4.99
N GLY A 160 4.06 14.84 4.86
CA GLY A 160 4.70 13.98 5.86
C GLY A 160 4.14 12.56 5.91
N LEU A 161 3.24 12.20 4.98
CA LEU A 161 2.60 10.88 4.94
C LEU A 161 3.35 9.93 4.01
N VAL A 162 3.65 8.75 4.49
CA VAL A 162 4.18 7.65 3.66
C VAL A 162 3.00 6.87 3.10
N VAL A 163 2.93 6.74 1.77
CA VAL A 163 2.01 5.85 1.06
C VAL A 163 2.86 4.86 0.28
N LYS A 164 2.87 3.59 0.70
CA LYS A 164 3.76 2.57 0.14
C LYS A 164 3.25 1.99 -1.17
N ASP A 165 1.93 1.83 -1.26
CA ASP A 165 1.31 1.10 -2.35
C ASP A 165 0.68 2.05 -3.37
N SER A 166 0.83 1.73 -4.64
CA SER A 166 0.03 2.29 -5.71
C SER A 166 -1.32 1.58 -5.78
N VAL A 167 -2.32 2.23 -6.38
CA VAL A 167 -3.60 1.60 -6.71
C VAL A 167 -3.83 1.66 -8.20
N SER A 168 -4.54 0.66 -8.73
CA SER A 168 -4.88 0.61 -10.14
C SER A 168 -6.39 0.44 -10.32
N PHE A 169 -6.91 0.93 -11.44
CA PHE A 169 -8.32 0.76 -11.82
C PHE A 169 -8.44 0.65 -13.34
N VAL A 170 -9.53 0.07 -13.81
CA VAL A 170 -9.92 0.03 -15.22
C VAL A 170 -10.96 1.10 -15.46
N TYR A 171 -10.69 2.04 -16.37
CA TYR A 171 -11.66 3.01 -16.85
C TYR A 171 -12.34 2.42 -18.10
N ALA A 172 -13.58 1.95 -17.95
CA ALA A 172 -14.29 1.16 -18.95
C ALA A 172 -15.42 1.96 -19.62
N GLN A 173 -15.72 1.61 -20.85
CA GLN A 173 -16.92 2.13 -21.57
C GLN A 173 -18.21 1.62 -20.93
#